data_b575b9839a1ccfe0d6b4ab42cea8ff2a
#
_entry.id   b575b9839a1ccfe0d6b4ab42cea8ff2a
#
_cell.length_a   1.000
_cell.length_b   1.000
_cell.length_c   1.000
_cell.angle_alpha   90.00
_cell.angle_beta   90.00
_cell.angle_gamma   90.00
#
_symmetry.space_group_name_H-M   'P 1'
#
loop_
_entity.id
_entity.type
_entity.pdbx_description
1 polymer ?
#
loop_
_entity_poly.entity_id
_entity_poly.type
_entity_poly.pdbx_seq_one_letter_code
_entity_poly.pdbx_strand_id
1 'polypeptide(L)'
;MTEDLAEELLMLPPAIFVDLIMTKNHIKTGAEIIRKQRDENLERIINRLGLVYEWKEDRYLVARSKEDLAKQGSDSISRGRWFGIPECCIQNYQGKDKEELRRRLSIEELKLLERGEAVPDEFYLGSMGYIPCSMKCKHTLERGLKTRAALDEIDPRLWQKFRNFHIRRRIAEYGGEIKEWQKGEK
;
A
#
# COMPACT_ATOMS: atom_id res chain seq x y z
N MET A 1 -16.82 -3.88 -15.46
CA MET A 1 -15.52 -4.54 -15.70
C MET A 1 -15.81 -5.99 -16.01
N THR A 2 -15.11 -6.63 -16.95
CA THR A 2 -15.39 -8.02 -17.33
C THR A 2 -14.84 -8.96 -16.26
N GLU A 3 -15.53 -10.08 -16.00
CA GLU A 3 -15.12 -11.13 -15.04
C GLU A 3 -13.65 -11.59 -15.25
N ASP A 4 -13.25 -11.66 -16.50
CA ASP A 4 -11.89 -11.96 -16.95
C ASP A 4 -10.80 -10.99 -16.41
N LEU A 5 -11.08 -9.69 -16.26
CA LEU A 5 -10.11 -8.75 -15.66
C LEU A 5 -9.96 -8.97 -14.15
N ALA A 6 -11.04 -9.35 -13.45
CA ALA A 6 -10.97 -9.67 -12.03
C ALA A 6 -10.07 -10.91 -11.80
N GLU A 7 -10.20 -11.95 -12.61
CA GLU A 7 -9.33 -13.13 -12.55
C GLU A 7 -7.86 -12.78 -12.81
N GLU A 8 -7.57 -11.95 -13.81
CA GLU A 8 -6.19 -11.49 -14.06
C GLU A 8 -5.61 -10.73 -12.87
N LEU A 9 -6.38 -9.83 -12.23
CA LEU A 9 -5.97 -9.13 -11.03
C LEU A 9 -5.73 -10.09 -9.84
N LEU A 10 -6.58 -11.12 -9.71
CA LEU A 10 -6.41 -12.16 -8.71
C LEU A 10 -5.12 -12.99 -8.91
N MET A 11 -4.54 -13.03 -10.10
CA MET A 11 -3.24 -13.68 -10.32
C MET A 11 -2.06 -12.81 -9.88
N LEU A 12 -2.23 -11.49 -9.74
CA LEU A 12 -1.16 -10.59 -9.32
C LEU A 12 -0.90 -10.67 -7.79
N PRO A 13 0.32 -10.36 -7.34
CA PRO A 13 0.60 -10.11 -5.93
C PRO A 13 -0.28 -8.97 -5.37
N PRO A 14 -0.76 -9.06 -4.11
CA PRO A 14 -1.64 -8.07 -3.52
C PRO A 14 -1.12 -6.63 -3.60
N ALA A 15 0.17 -6.41 -3.38
CA ALA A 15 0.78 -5.08 -3.48
C ALA A 15 0.57 -4.45 -4.87
N ILE A 16 0.62 -5.25 -5.94
CA ILE A 16 0.53 -4.77 -7.32
C ILE A 16 -0.91 -4.44 -7.69
N PHE A 17 -1.86 -5.37 -7.50
CA PHE A 17 -3.24 -5.06 -7.89
C PHE A 17 -3.83 -3.92 -7.06
N VAL A 18 -3.50 -3.83 -5.76
CA VAL A 18 -3.91 -2.70 -4.92
C VAL A 18 -3.36 -1.38 -5.48
N ASP A 19 -2.07 -1.34 -5.84
CA ASP A 19 -1.45 -0.16 -6.41
C ASP A 19 -2.11 0.28 -7.73
N LEU A 20 -2.42 -0.67 -8.60
CA LEU A 20 -3.12 -0.39 -9.86
C LEU A 20 -4.54 0.15 -9.61
N ILE A 21 -5.29 -0.48 -8.71
CA ILE A 21 -6.66 -0.07 -8.41
C ILE A 21 -6.71 1.30 -7.73
N MET A 22 -5.80 1.58 -6.80
CA MET A 22 -5.68 2.90 -6.19
C MET A 22 -5.37 3.99 -7.23
N THR A 23 -4.49 3.70 -8.19
CA THR A 23 -4.13 4.62 -9.27
C THR A 23 -5.33 4.87 -10.19
N LYS A 24 -6.02 3.81 -10.62
CA LYS A 24 -7.23 3.89 -11.46
C LYS A 24 -8.33 4.73 -10.80
N ASN A 25 -8.55 4.54 -9.50
CA ASN A 25 -9.65 5.18 -8.75
C ASN A 25 -9.26 6.52 -8.10
N HIS A 26 -8.23 7.20 -8.58
CA HIS A 26 -7.81 8.52 -8.11
C HIS A 26 -7.45 8.60 -6.61
N ILE A 27 -7.16 7.46 -5.97
CA ILE A 27 -6.73 7.41 -4.56
C ILE A 27 -5.26 7.82 -4.45
N LYS A 28 -4.50 7.62 -5.52
CA LYS A 28 -3.15 8.14 -5.73
C LYS A 28 -2.93 8.54 -7.19
N THR A 29 -1.92 9.36 -7.45
CA THR A 29 -1.60 9.83 -8.81
C THR A 29 -0.91 8.76 -9.62
N GLY A 30 -0.01 7.99 -9.01
CA GLY A 30 0.72 6.94 -9.70
C GLY A 30 1.27 5.84 -8.79
N ALA A 31 1.83 4.82 -9.40
CA ALA A 31 2.42 3.65 -8.76
C ALA A 31 3.81 3.34 -9.34
N GLU A 32 4.66 2.76 -8.50
CA GLU A 32 5.96 2.21 -8.88
C GLU A 32 5.94 0.71 -8.62
N ILE A 33 6.11 -0.10 -9.67
CA ILE A 33 6.06 -1.56 -9.60
C ILE A 33 7.42 -2.11 -10.04
N ILE A 34 8.18 -2.65 -9.08
CA ILE A 34 9.51 -3.20 -9.34
C ILE A 34 9.39 -4.57 -9.99
N ARG A 35 10.14 -4.80 -11.07
CA ARG A 35 10.28 -6.04 -11.82
C ARG A 35 11.72 -6.19 -12.33
N LYS A 36 12.27 -7.41 -12.31
CA LYS A 36 13.62 -7.65 -12.85
C LYS A 36 13.67 -7.52 -14.37
N GLN A 37 12.54 -7.71 -15.03
CA GLN A 37 12.37 -7.65 -16.49
C GLN A 37 10.95 -7.21 -16.83
N ARG A 38 10.74 -6.82 -18.08
CA ARG A 38 9.40 -6.49 -18.57
C ARG A 38 8.47 -7.69 -18.46
N ASP A 39 7.23 -7.42 -18.14
CA ASP A 39 6.17 -8.40 -17.88
C ASP A 39 4.95 -8.05 -18.77
N GLU A 40 4.84 -8.73 -19.91
CA GLU A 40 3.78 -8.47 -20.89
C GLU A 40 2.37 -8.67 -20.30
N ASN A 41 2.22 -9.60 -19.38
CA ASN A 41 0.95 -9.81 -18.67
C ASN A 41 0.57 -8.58 -17.85
N LEU A 42 1.52 -8.04 -17.08
CA LEU A 42 1.31 -6.84 -16.29
C LEU A 42 1.00 -5.63 -17.19
N GLU A 43 1.75 -5.47 -18.30
CA GLU A 43 1.52 -4.39 -19.27
C GLU A 43 0.10 -4.46 -19.86
N ARG A 44 -0.37 -5.67 -20.21
CA ARG A 44 -1.72 -5.90 -20.70
C ARG A 44 -2.77 -5.51 -19.64
N ILE A 45 -2.59 -5.90 -18.39
CA ILE A 45 -3.50 -5.54 -17.29
C ILE A 45 -3.53 -4.03 -17.07
N ILE A 46 -2.37 -3.36 -17.07
CA ILE A 46 -2.26 -1.89 -16.95
C ILE A 46 -3.08 -1.22 -18.05
N ASN A 47 -2.91 -1.65 -19.31
CA ASN A 47 -3.65 -1.11 -20.44
C ASN A 47 -5.16 -1.40 -20.35
N ARG A 48 -5.58 -2.59 -19.92
CA ARG A 48 -7.00 -2.94 -19.71
C ARG A 48 -7.66 -2.11 -18.61
N LEU A 49 -6.89 -1.66 -17.62
CA LEU A 49 -7.35 -0.74 -16.59
C LEU A 49 -7.47 0.71 -17.10
N GLY A 50 -7.03 1.01 -18.33
CA GLY A 50 -6.99 2.35 -18.90
C GLY A 50 -5.87 3.20 -18.28
N LEU A 51 -4.83 2.57 -17.77
CA LEU A 51 -3.64 3.23 -17.22
C LEU A 51 -2.53 3.28 -18.27
N VAL A 52 -1.61 4.22 -18.11
CA VAL A 52 -0.38 4.33 -18.90
C VAL A 52 0.82 3.98 -18.05
N TYR A 53 1.91 3.58 -18.71
CA TYR A 53 3.14 3.27 -17.99
C TYR A 53 4.38 3.72 -18.76
N GLU A 54 5.46 3.88 -17.99
CA GLU A 54 6.82 4.03 -18.48
C GLU A 54 7.70 2.95 -17.83
N TRP A 55 8.47 2.22 -18.62
CA TRP A 55 9.46 1.27 -18.11
C TRP A 55 10.80 1.97 -17.96
N LYS A 56 11.35 1.97 -16.75
CA LYS A 56 12.68 2.53 -16.44
C LYS A 56 13.47 1.53 -15.62
N GLU A 57 14.65 1.16 -16.11
CA GLU A 57 15.58 0.25 -15.43
C GLU A 57 14.91 -1.10 -15.07
N ASP A 58 14.41 -1.24 -13.84
CA ASP A 58 13.82 -2.44 -13.25
C ASP A 58 12.37 -2.22 -12.75
N ARG A 59 11.69 -1.16 -13.23
CA ARG A 59 10.37 -0.77 -12.71
C ARG A 59 9.43 -0.18 -13.75
N TYR A 60 8.15 -0.36 -13.49
CA TYR A 60 7.09 0.37 -14.15
C TYR A 60 6.71 1.58 -13.30
N LEU A 61 6.69 2.74 -13.92
CA LEU A 61 5.98 3.92 -13.42
C LEU A 61 4.60 3.90 -14.07
N VAL A 62 3.54 3.82 -13.27
CA VAL A 62 2.17 3.66 -13.77
C VAL A 62 1.34 4.86 -13.29
N ALA A 63 0.56 5.45 -14.19
CA ALA A 63 -0.37 6.54 -13.86
C ALA A 63 -1.60 6.49 -14.78
N ARG A 64 -2.53 7.41 -14.59
CA ARG A 64 -3.73 7.52 -15.45
C ARG A 64 -3.45 8.21 -16.78
N SER A 65 -2.44 9.08 -16.80
CA SER A 65 -2.05 9.82 -18.01
C SER A 65 -0.55 10.10 -18.03
N LYS A 66 -0.02 10.52 -19.17
CA LYS A 66 1.37 10.97 -19.32
C LYS A 66 1.67 12.21 -18.47
N GLU A 67 0.70 13.11 -18.32
CA GLU A 67 0.80 14.29 -17.47
C GLU A 67 0.93 13.89 -16.00
N ASP A 68 0.21 12.85 -15.56
CA ASP A 68 0.33 12.32 -14.21
C ASP A 68 1.67 11.60 -13.99
N LEU A 69 2.24 10.91 -14.98
CA LEU A 69 3.62 10.37 -14.92
C LEU A 69 4.64 11.48 -14.71
N ALA A 70 4.51 12.60 -15.44
CA ALA A 70 5.43 13.73 -15.33
C ALA A 70 5.41 14.42 -13.95
N LYS A 71 4.35 14.24 -13.14
CA LYS A 71 4.24 14.80 -11.77
C LYS A 71 5.01 14.00 -10.71
N GLN A 72 5.68 12.91 -11.05
CA GLN A 72 6.36 12.04 -10.06
C GLN A 72 7.31 12.80 -9.11
N GLY A 73 7.97 13.84 -9.59
CA GLY A 73 8.94 14.60 -8.82
C GLY A 73 10.21 13.80 -8.48
N SER A 74 11.29 14.51 -8.13
CA SER A 74 12.58 13.91 -7.81
C SER A 74 12.86 13.79 -6.32
N ASP A 75 12.21 14.62 -5.49
CA ASP A 75 12.38 14.64 -4.05
C ASP A 75 11.35 13.76 -3.32
N SER A 76 11.64 13.45 -2.06
CA SER A 76 10.81 12.55 -1.25
C SER A 76 9.39 13.09 -0.98
N ILE A 77 9.22 14.40 -0.91
CA ILE A 77 7.93 15.06 -0.65
C ILE A 77 7.04 14.95 -1.89
N SER A 78 7.55 15.39 -3.03
CA SER A 78 6.86 15.33 -4.32
C SER A 78 6.50 13.89 -4.69
N ARG A 79 7.42 12.94 -4.47
CA ARG A 79 7.14 11.51 -4.64
C ARG A 79 6.07 11.01 -3.67
N GLY A 80 6.12 11.42 -2.40
CA GLY A 80 5.10 11.06 -1.41
C GLY A 80 3.71 11.51 -1.84
N ARG A 81 3.56 12.74 -2.33
CA ARG A 81 2.31 13.28 -2.87
C ARG A 81 1.86 12.52 -4.11
N TRP A 82 2.78 12.18 -5.01
CA TRP A 82 2.47 11.39 -6.19
C TRP A 82 1.96 9.99 -5.84
N PHE A 83 2.49 9.36 -4.79
CA PHE A 83 1.99 8.10 -4.24
C PHE A 83 0.69 8.24 -3.43
N GLY A 84 0.13 9.45 -3.31
CA GLY A 84 -1.08 9.71 -2.54
C GLY A 84 -0.90 9.49 -1.04
N ILE A 85 0.33 9.68 -0.53
CA ILE A 85 0.60 9.63 0.91
C ILE A 85 -0.01 10.87 1.57
N PRO A 86 -0.78 10.72 2.67
CA PRO A 86 -1.33 11.87 3.39
C PRO A 86 -0.25 12.85 3.85
N GLU A 87 -0.52 14.15 3.73
CA GLU A 87 0.45 15.20 4.04
C GLU A 87 1.01 15.09 5.48
N CYS A 88 0.16 14.77 6.45
CA CYS A 88 0.59 14.53 7.84
C CYS A 88 1.61 13.38 7.97
N CYS A 89 1.51 12.36 7.11
CA CYS A 89 2.45 11.25 7.08
C CYS A 89 3.76 11.64 6.38
N ILE A 90 3.69 12.42 5.29
CA ILE A 90 4.86 12.97 4.61
C ILE A 90 5.67 13.84 5.58
N GLN A 91 5.02 14.78 6.26
CA GLN A 91 5.66 15.67 7.24
C GLN A 91 6.27 14.89 8.41
N ASN A 92 5.57 13.88 8.92
CA ASN A 92 6.10 13.05 10.02
C ASN A 92 7.34 12.24 9.61
N TYR A 93 7.50 11.93 8.32
CA TYR A 93 8.61 11.14 7.80
C TYR A 93 9.88 11.97 7.56
N GLN A 94 9.76 13.29 7.40
CA GLN A 94 10.90 14.15 7.09
C GLN A 94 11.96 14.12 8.18
N GLY A 95 13.21 13.83 7.79
CA GLY A 95 14.37 13.87 8.67
C GLY A 95 14.40 12.81 9.78
N LYS A 96 13.51 11.82 9.74
CA LYS A 96 13.43 10.75 10.75
C LYS A 96 13.94 9.43 10.21
N ASP A 97 14.51 8.63 11.10
CA ASP A 97 14.90 7.26 10.81
C ASP A 97 13.69 6.34 10.62
N LYS A 98 13.74 5.52 9.58
CA LYS A 98 12.63 4.64 9.19
C LYS A 98 12.36 3.55 10.25
N GLU A 99 13.41 2.99 10.81
CA GLU A 99 13.28 1.90 11.78
C GLU A 99 12.75 2.42 13.10
N GLU A 100 13.17 3.63 13.52
CA GLU A 100 12.60 4.30 14.68
C GLU A 100 11.10 4.57 14.50
N LEU A 101 10.69 5.06 13.31
CA LEU A 101 9.28 5.27 13.01
C LEU A 101 8.47 3.97 13.05
N ARG A 102 8.98 2.88 12.49
CA ARG A 102 8.34 1.56 12.52
C ARG A 102 8.22 1.05 13.96
N ARG A 103 9.32 1.10 14.73
CA ARG A 103 9.32 0.68 16.14
C ARG A 103 8.28 1.44 16.95
N ARG A 104 8.18 2.76 16.77
CA ARG A 104 7.17 3.58 17.45
C ARG A 104 5.75 3.13 17.11
N LEU A 105 5.46 2.84 15.85
CA LEU A 105 4.13 2.36 15.43
C LEU A 105 3.83 0.97 15.98
N SER A 106 4.79 0.05 16.01
CA SER A 106 4.61 -1.27 16.64
C SER A 106 4.26 -1.13 18.12
N ILE A 107 4.95 -0.25 18.87
CA ILE A 107 4.64 0.02 20.28
C ILE A 107 3.24 0.65 20.43
N GLU A 108 2.86 1.59 19.55
CA GLU A 108 1.53 2.19 19.56
C GLU A 108 0.44 1.13 19.34
N GLU A 109 0.67 0.24 18.39
CA GLU A 109 -0.26 -0.85 18.09
C GLU A 109 -0.40 -1.84 19.25
N LEU A 110 0.71 -2.26 19.87
CA LEU A 110 0.67 -3.12 21.05
C LEU A 110 -0.16 -2.48 22.19
N LYS A 111 0.04 -1.18 22.46
CA LYS A 111 -0.75 -0.45 23.45
C LYS A 111 -2.25 -0.37 23.12
N LEU A 112 -2.62 -0.37 21.84
CA LEU A 112 -4.01 -0.46 21.42
C LEU A 112 -4.57 -1.83 21.72
N LEU A 113 -3.85 -2.89 21.36
CA LEU A 113 -4.24 -4.28 21.61
C LEU A 113 -4.40 -4.57 23.10
N GLU A 114 -3.49 -4.08 23.98
CA GLU A 114 -3.59 -4.20 25.43
C GLU A 114 -4.88 -3.58 25.98
N ARG A 115 -5.41 -2.55 25.34
CA ARG A 115 -6.69 -1.90 25.69
C ARG A 115 -7.91 -2.53 25.03
N GLY A 116 -7.72 -3.63 24.27
CA GLY A 116 -8.79 -4.28 23.51
C GLY A 116 -9.24 -3.47 22.27
N GLU A 117 -8.43 -2.49 21.84
CA GLU A 117 -8.68 -1.68 20.64
C GLU A 117 -8.01 -2.37 19.44
N ALA A 118 -8.78 -2.82 18.44
CA ALA A 118 -8.23 -3.36 17.19
C ALA A 118 -8.02 -2.25 16.16
N VAL A 119 -6.88 -2.30 15.46
CA VAL A 119 -6.66 -1.46 14.28
C VAL A 119 -7.42 -2.10 13.10
N PRO A 120 -8.31 -1.36 12.40
CA PRO A 120 -9.06 -1.92 11.27
C PRO A 120 -8.13 -2.42 10.14
N ASP A 121 -8.51 -3.51 9.47
CA ASP A 121 -7.73 -4.04 8.32
C ASP A 121 -7.59 -3.01 7.19
N GLU A 122 -8.57 -2.13 7.02
CA GLU A 122 -8.54 -1.02 6.06
C GLU A 122 -7.42 -0.02 6.35
N PHE A 123 -7.03 0.16 7.60
CA PHE A 123 -5.89 1.01 7.94
C PHE A 123 -4.60 0.50 7.31
N TYR A 124 -4.38 -0.82 7.33
CA TYR A 124 -3.20 -1.42 6.72
C TYR A 124 -3.25 -1.38 5.20
N LEU A 125 -4.44 -1.50 4.62
CA LEU A 125 -4.64 -1.29 3.18
C LEU A 125 -4.31 0.17 2.80
N GLY A 126 -4.73 1.12 3.62
CA GLY A 126 -4.45 2.54 3.44
C GLY A 126 -2.98 2.90 3.60
N SER A 127 -2.24 2.21 4.48
CA SER A 127 -0.82 2.46 4.73
C SER A 127 0.13 1.71 3.77
N MET A 128 -0.39 0.97 2.82
CA MET A 128 0.46 0.28 1.85
C MET A 128 1.44 1.23 1.15
N GLY A 129 2.73 0.86 1.20
CA GLY A 129 3.82 1.60 0.55
C GLY A 129 4.40 2.76 1.35
N TYR A 130 3.92 3.07 2.58
CA TYR A 130 4.50 4.10 3.44
C TYR A 130 4.31 3.81 4.93
N ILE A 131 4.97 4.62 5.77
CA ILE A 131 4.87 4.55 7.22
C ILE A 131 3.88 5.64 7.68
N PRO A 132 2.73 5.30 8.30
CA PRO A 132 1.77 6.29 8.77
C PRO A 132 2.32 7.13 9.94
N CYS A 133 1.75 8.31 10.16
CA CYS A 133 2.18 9.18 11.26
C CYS A 133 1.76 8.66 12.64
N SER A 134 0.72 7.85 12.74
CA SER A 134 0.26 7.11 13.92
C SER A 134 -0.65 5.97 13.52
N MET A 135 -0.91 5.01 14.41
CA MET A 135 -1.87 3.91 14.19
C MET A 135 -3.33 4.39 14.20
N LYS A 136 -3.60 5.65 14.58
CA LYS A 136 -4.91 6.30 14.55
C LYS A 136 -5.02 7.39 13.46
N CYS A 137 -4.14 7.38 12.46
CA CYS A 137 -4.17 8.37 11.39
C CYS A 137 -5.46 8.26 10.57
N LYS A 138 -6.36 9.24 10.69
CA LYS A 138 -7.66 9.28 10.01
C LYS A 138 -7.51 9.24 8.49
N HIS A 139 -6.57 9.99 7.93
CA HIS A 139 -6.34 10.04 6.48
C HIS A 139 -5.84 8.70 5.92
N THR A 140 -5.04 7.95 6.70
CA THR A 140 -4.64 6.59 6.33
C THR A 140 -5.84 5.66 6.30
N LEU A 141 -6.71 5.72 7.33
CA LEU A 141 -7.93 4.92 7.37
C LEU A 141 -8.90 5.28 6.23
N GLU A 142 -9.14 6.55 5.98
CA GLU A 142 -9.99 7.03 4.87
C GLU A 142 -9.48 6.53 3.51
N ARG A 143 -8.16 6.57 3.29
CA ARG A 143 -7.52 6.02 2.10
C ARG A 143 -7.78 4.52 1.97
N GLY A 144 -7.68 3.79 3.06
CA GLY A 144 -7.94 2.35 3.11
C GLY A 144 -9.40 2.00 2.81
N LEU A 145 -10.35 2.73 3.40
CA LEU A 145 -11.78 2.55 3.15
C LEU A 145 -12.14 2.80 1.68
N LYS A 146 -11.60 3.87 1.07
CA LYS A 146 -11.77 4.15 -0.37
C LYS A 146 -11.18 3.03 -1.23
N THR A 147 -10.00 2.52 -0.86
CA THR A 147 -9.35 1.43 -1.58
C THR A 147 -10.16 0.14 -1.48
N ARG A 148 -10.66 -0.20 -0.30
CA ARG A 148 -11.53 -1.36 -0.10
C ARG A 148 -12.76 -1.27 -0.97
N ALA A 149 -13.48 -0.14 -0.94
CA ALA A 149 -14.67 0.05 -1.77
C ALA A 149 -14.36 -0.16 -3.26
N ALA A 150 -13.22 0.36 -3.75
CA ALA A 150 -12.79 0.17 -5.13
C ALA A 150 -12.42 -1.29 -5.46
N LEU A 151 -11.88 -2.05 -4.52
CA LEU A 151 -11.62 -3.49 -4.69
C LEU A 151 -12.93 -4.29 -4.73
N ASP A 152 -13.85 -4.01 -3.80
CA ASP A 152 -15.15 -4.69 -3.68
C ASP A 152 -16.04 -4.43 -4.91
N GLU A 153 -15.95 -3.23 -5.52
CA GLU A 153 -16.64 -2.89 -6.78
C GLU A 153 -16.17 -3.74 -7.97
N ILE A 154 -14.89 -4.13 -7.98
CA ILE A 154 -14.32 -4.98 -9.02
C ILE A 154 -14.66 -6.44 -8.75
N ASP A 155 -14.23 -6.93 -7.58
CA ASP A 155 -14.46 -8.28 -7.08
C ASP A 155 -14.10 -8.35 -5.58
N PRO A 156 -15.04 -8.72 -4.69
CA PRO A 156 -14.77 -8.84 -3.25
C PRO A 156 -13.65 -9.82 -2.90
N ARG A 157 -13.32 -10.78 -3.79
CA ARG A 157 -12.21 -11.71 -3.61
C ARG A 157 -10.85 -11.01 -3.58
N LEU A 158 -10.71 -9.84 -4.23
CA LEU A 158 -9.49 -9.02 -4.18
C LEU A 158 -9.21 -8.52 -2.77
N TRP A 159 -10.26 -8.00 -2.09
CA TRP A 159 -10.13 -7.61 -0.68
C TRP A 159 -9.77 -8.80 0.20
N GLN A 160 -10.43 -9.92 0.04
CA GLN A 160 -10.15 -11.13 0.82
C GLN A 160 -8.72 -11.64 0.59
N LYS A 161 -8.22 -11.60 -0.65
CA LYS A 161 -6.84 -11.96 -0.98
C LYS A 161 -5.83 -11.02 -0.31
N PHE A 162 -6.06 -9.71 -0.34
CA PHE A 162 -5.22 -8.73 0.37
C PHE A 162 -5.21 -9.02 1.87
N ARG A 163 -6.38 -9.16 2.47
CA ARG A 163 -6.54 -9.42 3.91
C ARG A 163 -5.79 -10.67 4.35
N ASN A 164 -5.94 -11.77 3.64
CA ASN A 164 -5.24 -13.03 3.94
C ASN A 164 -3.72 -12.89 3.85
N PHE A 165 -3.23 -12.18 2.83
CA PHE A 165 -1.79 -11.88 2.69
C PHE A 165 -1.29 -11.01 3.85
N HIS A 166 -2.03 -9.97 4.20
CA HIS A 166 -1.65 -9.04 5.26
C HIS A 166 -1.62 -9.73 6.62
N ILE A 167 -2.65 -10.53 6.98
CA ILE A 167 -2.69 -11.28 8.23
C ILE A 167 -1.50 -12.22 8.34
N ARG A 168 -1.18 -12.99 7.29
CA ARG A 168 -0.01 -13.90 7.30
C ARG A 168 1.29 -13.16 7.51
N ARG A 169 1.46 -12.02 6.86
CA ARG A 169 2.63 -11.17 7.02
C ARG A 169 2.76 -10.65 8.45
N ARG A 170 1.68 -10.16 9.04
CA ARG A 170 1.67 -9.70 10.44
C ARG A 170 2.00 -10.79 11.42
N ILE A 171 1.41 -11.98 11.28
CA ILE A 171 1.72 -13.14 12.12
C ILE A 171 3.22 -13.45 12.04
N ALA A 172 3.83 -13.38 10.86
CA ALA A 172 5.27 -13.62 10.68
C ALA A 172 6.13 -12.53 11.33
N GLU A 173 5.76 -11.26 11.19
CA GLU A 173 6.46 -10.10 11.78
C GLU A 173 6.34 -10.10 13.31
N TYR A 174 5.14 -10.23 13.87
CA TYR A 174 4.92 -10.26 15.34
C TYR A 174 5.43 -11.54 16.01
N GLY A 175 5.43 -12.68 15.31
CA GLY A 175 5.98 -13.91 15.85
C GLY A 175 7.47 -13.83 16.18
N GLY A 176 8.21 -12.91 15.51
CA GLY A 176 9.60 -12.55 15.83
C GLY A 176 9.70 -11.58 17.02
N GLU A 177 8.94 -10.49 16.97
CA GLU A 177 8.97 -9.40 17.98
C GLU A 177 8.49 -9.87 19.36
N ILE A 178 7.43 -10.68 19.44
CA ILE A 178 6.94 -11.28 20.70
C ILE A 178 8.01 -12.15 21.34
N LYS A 179 8.76 -12.92 20.56
CA LYS A 179 9.87 -13.74 21.07
C LYS A 179 11.03 -12.91 21.62
N GLU A 180 11.32 -11.78 21.02
CA GLU A 180 12.38 -10.86 21.50
C GLU A 180 11.92 -10.10 22.75
N TRP A 181 10.66 -9.66 22.80
CA TRP A 181 10.08 -9.00 23.97
C TRP A 181 10.07 -9.93 25.20
N GLN A 182 9.62 -11.18 25.02
CA GLN A 182 9.65 -12.20 26.09
C GLN A 182 11.06 -12.56 26.58
N LYS A 183 12.12 -12.29 25.80
CA LYS A 183 13.52 -12.47 26.22
C LYS A 183 14.07 -11.29 27.00
N GLY A 184 13.50 -10.09 26.82
CA GLY A 184 13.93 -8.85 27.48
C GLY A 184 13.33 -8.65 28.88
N GLU A 185 12.32 -9.45 29.27
CA GLU A 185 11.69 -9.43 30.61
C GLU A 185 12.34 -10.43 31.59
N LYS A 186 13.50 -10.96 31.27
CA LYS A 186 14.36 -11.76 32.17
C LYS A 186 15.61 -10.95 32.52
#